data_5757da2a1fff62b0ba3244cbab3c76e3
#
_entry.id   5757da2a1fff62b0ba3244cbab3c76e3
#
_cell.length_a   1.000
_cell.length_b   1.000
_cell.length_c   1.000
_cell.angle_alpha   90.00
_cell.angle_beta   90.00
_cell.angle_gamma   90.00
#
_symmetry.space_group_name_H-M   'P 1'
#
loop_
_entity.id
_entity.type
_entity.pdbx_description
1 polymer ?
#
loop_
_entity_poly.entity_id
_entity_poly.type
_entity_poly.pdbx_seq_one_letter_code
_entity_poly.pdbx_strand_id
1 'polypeptide(L)'
;MPKNTPSKKRPSAPPGGPKPAVAKPAEPKPAEKPAARKRVFLVDDHPIVRERLAELIALETDLEVCGEAEDALGALKSIQALRPDIAIVDITLKDTYGIELIKDLKDRCPDVPVLVLSMHEESLFGERAIRAGAKGYLNKQEATKKVISAIRTVLSGGMFVSEQMTATILQRMSGGQKVGGGVPTDVLTDRELEVFQLLGQGLGVRQIAENLFVSVKTVEAHREHIKQKMSFTSSRDLLRYAIQYTLKEGQAPKPTEGKA
;
A
#
# COMPACT_ATOMS: atom_id res chain seq x y z
N MET A 1 -81.91 -50.77 61.57
CA MET A 1 -80.87 -49.82 61.94
C MET A 1 -79.84 -49.80 60.85
N PRO A 2 -79.80 -48.79 59.98
CA PRO A 2 -78.76 -48.62 58.99
C PRO A 2 -77.72 -47.59 59.45
N LYS A 3 -76.44 -47.90 59.19
CA LYS A 3 -75.29 -47.05 59.51
C LYS A 3 -75.06 -46.05 58.42
N ASN A 4 -74.97 -44.78 58.82
CA ASN A 4 -74.71 -43.62 58.08
C ASN A 4 -73.21 -43.59 57.64
N THR A 5 -72.92 -43.44 56.35
CA THR A 5 -71.57 -43.24 55.82
C THR A 5 -71.48 -41.86 55.24
N PRO A 6 -70.48 -40.98 55.60
CA PRO A 6 -70.38 -39.64 55.12
C PRO A 6 -69.77 -39.55 53.74
N SER A 7 -70.42 -38.75 52.92
CA SER A 7 -69.98 -38.40 51.58
C SER A 7 -68.67 -37.60 51.59
N LYS A 8 -67.64 -38.06 50.85
CA LYS A 8 -66.42 -37.32 50.61
C LYS A 8 -66.64 -36.26 49.55
N LYS A 9 -66.48 -34.96 49.93
CA LYS A 9 -66.38 -33.83 49.03
C LYS A 9 -65.11 -33.94 48.14
N ARG A 10 -65.28 -33.84 46.83
CA ARG A 10 -64.18 -33.67 45.86
C ARG A 10 -63.62 -32.24 46.02
N PRO A 11 -62.25 -32.10 45.96
CA PRO A 11 -61.64 -30.76 45.90
C PRO A 11 -61.79 -30.14 44.52
N SER A 12 -62.15 -28.87 44.52
CA SER A 12 -62.29 -28.01 43.35
C SER A 12 -60.90 -27.77 42.67
N ALA A 13 -60.88 -27.87 41.33
CA ALA A 13 -59.72 -27.61 40.52
C ALA A 13 -59.24 -26.12 40.63
N PRO A 14 -57.95 -25.83 40.57
CA PRO A 14 -57.42 -24.47 40.60
C PRO A 14 -57.69 -23.75 39.27
N PRO A 15 -57.80 -22.39 39.27
CA PRO A 15 -58.09 -21.59 38.08
C PRO A 15 -56.91 -21.64 37.10
N GLY A 16 -57.24 -21.70 35.82
CA GLY A 16 -56.31 -21.82 34.71
C GLY A 16 -55.27 -20.71 34.67
N GLY A 17 -54.00 -21.11 34.61
CA GLY A 17 -52.89 -20.23 34.32
C GLY A 17 -52.97 -19.67 32.91
N PRO A 18 -52.26 -18.54 32.62
CA PRO A 18 -52.31 -17.92 31.32
C PRO A 18 -51.74 -18.83 30.24
N LYS A 19 -52.46 -18.92 29.12
CA LYS A 19 -51.98 -19.67 27.92
C LYS A 19 -50.63 -19.11 27.47
N PRO A 20 -49.66 -19.96 27.08
CA PRO A 20 -48.43 -19.49 26.50
C PRO A 20 -48.72 -18.70 25.19
N ALA A 21 -48.23 -17.47 25.13
CA ALA A 21 -48.29 -16.67 23.93
C ALA A 21 -47.53 -17.37 22.81
N VAL A 22 -48.20 -17.68 21.71
CA VAL A 22 -47.60 -18.22 20.49
C VAL A 22 -46.67 -17.12 19.98
N ALA A 23 -45.34 -17.35 20.08
CA ALA A 23 -44.35 -16.46 19.49
C ALA A 23 -44.60 -16.40 17.98
N LYS A 24 -44.86 -15.20 17.46
CA LYS A 24 -44.86 -14.95 16.00
C LYS A 24 -43.54 -15.41 15.41
N PRO A 25 -43.53 -16.12 14.25
CA PRO A 25 -42.30 -16.41 13.54
C PRO A 25 -41.58 -15.08 13.27
N ALA A 26 -40.29 -15.01 13.63
CA ALA A 26 -39.45 -13.88 13.28
C ALA A 26 -39.46 -13.72 11.75
N GLU A 27 -39.86 -12.55 11.27
CA GLU A 27 -39.74 -12.21 9.85
C GLU A 27 -38.28 -12.38 9.45
N PRO A 28 -37.98 -13.03 8.28
CA PRO A 28 -36.63 -13.14 7.81
C PRO A 28 -36.07 -11.73 7.62
N LYS A 29 -34.94 -11.42 8.30
CA LYS A 29 -34.20 -10.19 8.04
C LYS A 29 -33.98 -10.07 6.53
N PRO A 30 -34.22 -8.86 5.93
CA PRO A 30 -33.91 -8.66 4.52
C PRO A 30 -32.46 -9.10 4.29
N ALA A 31 -32.24 -9.95 3.30
CA ALA A 31 -30.90 -10.30 2.89
C ALA A 31 -30.16 -8.99 2.57
N GLU A 32 -29.13 -8.67 3.33
CA GLU A 32 -28.24 -7.56 3.04
C GLU A 32 -27.77 -7.76 1.60
N LYS A 33 -28.07 -6.78 0.72
CA LYS A 33 -27.49 -6.75 -0.62
C LYS A 33 -26.00 -6.91 -0.46
N PRO A 34 -25.31 -7.81 -1.22
CA PRO A 34 -23.88 -7.92 -1.13
C PRO A 34 -23.27 -6.52 -1.30
N ALA A 35 -22.50 -6.09 -0.32
CA ALA A 35 -21.83 -4.80 -0.37
C ALA A 35 -21.06 -4.73 -1.71
N ALA A 36 -21.19 -3.62 -2.42
CA ALA A 36 -20.49 -3.44 -3.69
C ALA A 36 -18.99 -3.65 -3.46
N ARG A 37 -18.36 -4.47 -4.28
CA ARG A 37 -16.93 -4.74 -4.18
C ARG A 37 -16.14 -3.45 -4.37
N LYS A 38 -15.07 -3.31 -3.60
CA LYS A 38 -14.15 -2.18 -3.74
C LYS A 38 -13.29 -2.34 -4.99
N ARG A 39 -13.24 -1.31 -5.79
CA ARG A 39 -12.65 -1.28 -7.13
C ARG A 39 -11.18 -0.87 -7.05
N VAL A 40 -10.28 -1.78 -7.44
CA VAL A 40 -8.84 -1.59 -7.43
C VAL A 40 -8.35 -1.37 -8.86
N PHE A 41 -7.52 -0.36 -9.09
CA PHE A 41 -6.85 -0.10 -10.35
C PHE A 41 -5.35 -0.39 -10.22
N LEU A 42 -4.77 -1.13 -11.18
CA LEU A 42 -3.36 -1.54 -11.16
C LEU A 42 -2.53 -0.77 -12.18
N VAL A 43 -1.38 -0.21 -11.74
CA VAL A 43 -0.43 0.47 -12.61
C VAL A 43 0.96 -0.10 -12.38
N ASP A 44 1.44 -0.89 -13.31
CA ASP A 44 2.77 -1.53 -13.30
C ASP A 44 3.14 -1.88 -14.74
N ASP A 45 4.36 -1.67 -15.17
CA ASP A 45 4.79 -1.99 -16.53
C ASP A 45 5.17 -3.49 -16.70
N HIS A 46 5.20 -4.27 -15.60
CA HIS A 46 5.48 -5.70 -15.60
C HIS A 46 4.18 -6.52 -15.64
N PRO A 47 3.83 -7.18 -16.76
CA PRO A 47 2.57 -7.95 -16.88
C PRO A 47 2.41 -9.02 -15.80
N ILE A 48 3.49 -9.76 -15.49
CA ILE A 48 3.48 -10.84 -14.48
C ILE A 48 3.09 -10.30 -13.10
N VAL A 49 3.52 -9.08 -12.75
CA VAL A 49 3.19 -8.45 -11.47
C VAL A 49 1.70 -8.09 -11.44
N ARG A 50 1.16 -7.52 -12.53
CA ARG A 50 -0.26 -7.19 -12.64
C ARG A 50 -1.13 -8.45 -12.55
N GLU A 51 -0.81 -9.50 -13.32
CA GLU A 51 -1.51 -10.79 -13.27
C GLU A 51 -1.52 -11.36 -11.85
N ARG A 52 -0.37 -11.36 -11.18
CA ARG A 52 -0.27 -11.89 -9.82
C ARG A 52 -1.08 -11.08 -8.81
N LEU A 53 -1.08 -9.77 -8.92
CA LEU A 53 -1.91 -8.90 -8.07
C LEU A 53 -3.39 -9.12 -8.34
N ALA A 54 -3.79 -9.23 -9.61
CA ALA A 54 -5.17 -9.50 -10.00
C ALA A 54 -5.66 -10.86 -9.44
N GLU A 55 -4.84 -11.91 -9.50
CA GLU A 55 -5.14 -13.20 -8.88
C GLU A 55 -5.36 -13.08 -7.37
N LEU A 56 -4.46 -12.38 -6.65
CA LEU A 56 -4.59 -12.20 -5.19
C LEU A 56 -5.86 -11.42 -4.84
N ILE A 57 -6.18 -10.39 -5.59
CA ILE A 57 -7.38 -9.58 -5.38
C ILE A 57 -8.65 -10.39 -5.70
N ALA A 58 -8.62 -11.22 -6.75
CA ALA A 58 -9.77 -12.05 -7.14
C ALA A 58 -10.14 -13.14 -6.10
N LEU A 59 -9.21 -13.49 -5.21
CA LEU A 59 -9.50 -14.41 -4.08
C LEU A 59 -10.34 -13.74 -2.98
N GLU A 60 -10.42 -12.41 -2.97
CA GLU A 60 -11.16 -11.64 -1.97
C GLU A 60 -12.60 -11.37 -2.45
N THR A 61 -13.57 -11.53 -1.56
CA THR A 61 -14.99 -11.36 -1.90
C THR A 61 -15.42 -9.89 -1.93
N ASP A 62 -14.65 -9.02 -1.31
CA ASP A 62 -14.90 -7.59 -1.11
C ASP A 62 -14.12 -6.68 -2.05
N LEU A 63 -13.24 -7.25 -2.89
CA LEU A 63 -12.38 -6.51 -3.82
C LEU A 63 -12.61 -6.98 -5.27
N GLU A 64 -12.32 -6.09 -6.23
CA GLU A 64 -12.25 -6.42 -7.66
C GLU A 64 -11.26 -5.51 -8.39
N VAL A 65 -10.56 -6.04 -9.39
CA VAL A 65 -9.76 -5.23 -10.31
C VAL A 65 -10.68 -4.63 -11.37
N CYS A 66 -10.74 -3.31 -11.44
CA CYS A 66 -11.59 -2.59 -12.38
C CYS A 66 -10.85 -2.08 -13.61
N GLY A 67 -9.53 -2.18 -13.63
CA GLY A 67 -8.71 -1.81 -14.78
C GLY A 67 -7.22 -1.87 -14.46
N GLU A 68 -6.43 -1.83 -15.53
CA GLU A 68 -4.97 -1.92 -15.49
C GLU A 68 -4.36 -0.92 -16.49
N ALA A 69 -3.12 -0.49 -16.22
CA ALA A 69 -2.30 0.29 -17.12
C ALA A 69 -0.82 -0.05 -16.97
N GLU A 70 -0.04 0.10 -18.04
CA GLU A 70 1.41 -0.11 -18.03
C GLU A 70 2.23 1.19 -18.03
N ASP A 71 1.57 2.34 -18.22
CA ASP A 71 2.17 3.66 -18.27
C ASP A 71 1.34 4.69 -17.52
N ALA A 72 1.97 5.83 -17.15
CA ALA A 72 1.34 6.86 -16.34
C ALA A 72 0.21 7.60 -17.09
N LEU A 73 0.34 7.83 -18.39
CA LEU A 73 -0.64 8.61 -19.17
C LEU A 73 -1.93 7.80 -19.34
N GLY A 74 -1.82 6.53 -19.69
CA GLY A 74 -2.93 5.58 -19.77
C GLY A 74 -3.61 5.40 -18.42
N ALA A 75 -2.81 5.25 -17.35
CA ALA A 75 -3.30 5.15 -15.98
C ALA A 75 -4.14 6.37 -15.59
N LEU A 76 -3.62 7.59 -15.78
CA LEU A 76 -4.33 8.81 -15.41
C LEU A 76 -5.68 8.93 -16.12
N LYS A 77 -5.72 8.70 -17.43
CA LYS A 77 -6.97 8.75 -18.22
C LYS A 77 -7.99 7.71 -17.75
N SER A 78 -7.54 6.48 -17.52
CA SER A 78 -8.40 5.37 -17.11
C SER A 78 -8.93 5.56 -15.69
N ILE A 79 -8.09 6.02 -14.74
CA ILE A 79 -8.49 6.30 -13.36
C ILE A 79 -9.51 7.45 -13.32
N GLN A 80 -9.32 8.50 -14.12
CA GLN A 80 -10.30 9.59 -14.22
C GLN A 80 -11.66 9.12 -14.72
N ALA A 81 -11.68 8.20 -15.70
CA ALA A 81 -12.91 7.66 -16.28
C ALA A 81 -13.59 6.64 -15.35
N LEU A 82 -12.81 5.73 -14.77
CA LEU A 82 -13.31 4.60 -13.99
C LEU A 82 -13.61 4.96 -12.53
N ARG A 83 -12.93 5.97 -11.96
CA ARG A 83 -13.05 6.37 -10.55
C ARG A 83 -12.96 5.17 -9.60
N PRO A 84 -11.82 4.45 -9.54
CA PRO A 84 -11.62 3.34 -8.62
C PRO A 84 -11.64 3.81 -7.16
N ASP A 85 -11.87 2.87 -6.23
CA ASP A 85 -11.77 3.16 -4.79
C ASP A 85 -10.31 3.27 -4.31
N ILE A 86 -9.37 2.65 -5.05
CA ILE A 86 -7.92 2.72 -4.77
C ILE A 86 -7.13 2.46 -6.06
N ALA A 87 -5.97 3.10 -6.20
CA ALA A 87 -4.98 2.79 -7.23
C ALA A 87 -3.70 2.21 -6.59
N ILE A 88 -3.20 1.10 -7.15
CA ILE A 88 -1.88 0.54 -6.81
C ILE A 88 -0.93 0.99 -7.92
N VAL A 89 0.16 1.67 -7.55
CA VAL A 89 1.06 2.31 -8.51
C VAL A 89 2.50 1.88 -8.25
N ASP A 90 3.15 1.33 -9.29
CA ASP A 90 4.60 1.17 -9.26
C ASP A 90 5.30 2.52 -9.43
N ILE A 91 6.41 2.70 -8.72
CA ILE A 91 7.27 3.89 -8.87
C ILE A 91 8.01 3.86 -10.20
N THR A 92 8.47 2.69 -10.64
CA THR A 92 9.24 2.51 -11.86
C THR A 92 8.31 2.12 -12.99
N LEU A 93 7.98 3.07 -13.85
CA LEU A 93 7.21 2.84 -15.08
C LEU A 93 8.10 3.11 -16.29
N LYS A 94 7.82 2.47 -17.44
CA LYS A 94 8.64 2.49 -18.66
C LYS A 94 9.08 3.88 -19.12
N ASP A 95 8.15 4.84 -19.17
CA ASP A 95 8.39 6.14 -19.79
C ASP A 95 8.28 7.31 -18.81
N THR A 96 7.81 7.07 -17.59
CA THR A 96 7.54 8.11 -16.58
C THR A 96 7.69 7.57 -15.17
N TYR A 97 7.85 8.50 -14.24
CA TYR A 97 7.92 8.16 -12.82
C TYR A 97 6.52 8.02 -12.22
N GLY A 98 6.29 6.92 -11.53
CA GLY A 98 5.08 6.71 -10.74
C GLY A 98 4.84 7.81 -9.71
N ILE A 99 5.89 8.44 -9.20
CA ILE A 99 5.78 9.59 -8.28
C ILE A 99 5.12 10.80 -8.95
N GLU A 100 5.38 11.06 -10.24
CA GLU A 100 4.69 12.12 -10.98
C GLU A 100 3.22 11.79 -11.20
N LEU A 101 2.92 10.52 -11.54
CA LEU A 101 1.54 10.06 -11.61
C LEU A 101 0.80 10.23 -10.26
N ILE A 102 1.45 9.96 -9.14
CA ILE A 102 0.86 10.15 -7.80
C ILE A 102 0.49 11.62 -7.57
N LYS A 103 1.36 12.56 -7.96
CA LYS A 103 1.07 14.01 -7.88
C LYS A 103 -0.12 14.39 -8.77
N ASP A 104 -0.13 13.92 -10.02
CA ASP A 104 -1.24 14.15 -10.94
C ASP A 104 -2.57 13.56 -10.43
N LEU A 105 -2.54 12.37 -9.83
CA LEU A 105 -3.73 11.75 -9.21
C LEU A 105 -4.20 12.54 -8.00
N LYS A 106 -3.30 13.01 -7.15
CA LYS A 106 -3.64 13.87 -6.00
C LYS A 106 -4.37 15.13 -6.43
N ASP A 107 -3.95 15.74 -7.54
CA ASP A 107 -4.53 17.01 -8.02
C ASP A 107 -5.84 16.80 -8.81
N ARG A 108 -5.92 15.72 -9.60
CA ARG A 108 -7.04 15.50 -10.53
C ARG A 108 -8.07 14.47 -10.04
N CYS A 109 -7.67 13.59 -9.14
CA CYS A 109 -8.50 12.50 -8.57
C CYS A 109 -8.28 12.38 -7.06
N PRO A 110 -8.49 13.46 -6.25
CA PRO A 110 -8.16 13.49 -4.82
C PRO A 110 -8.88 12.43 -3.99
N ASP A 111 -10.02 11.95 -4.48
CA ASP A 111 -10.82 10.90 -3.83
C ASP A 111 -10.27 9.48 -4.05
N VAL A 112 -9.28 9.32 -4.95
CA VAL A 112 -8.66 8.02 -5.23
C VAL A 112 -7.35 7.90 -4.47
N PRO A 113 -7.32 7.20 -3.33
CA PRO A 113 -6.10 6.99 -2.58
C PRO A 113 -5.13 6.10 -3.38
N VAL A 114 -3.84 6.36 -3.22
CA VAL A 114 -2.78 5.63 -3.90
C VAL A 114 -1.97 4.80 -2.90
N LEU A 115 -1.83 3.51 -3.19
CA LEU A 115 -0.88 2.60 -2.56
C LEU A 115 0.30 2.38 -3.51
N VAL A 116 1.49 2.70 -3.07
CA VAL A 116 2.72 2.43 -3.84
C VAL A 116 3.15 0.98 -3.65
N LEU A 117 3.52 0.34 -4.75
CA LEU A 117 4.12 -1.00 -4.77
C LEU A 117 5.42 -0.92 -5.59
N SER A 118 6.58 -1.11 -4.96
CA SER A 118 7.87 -0.89 -5.61
C SER A 118 8.92 -1.93 -5.23
N MET A 119 9.89 -2.17 -6.11
CA MET A 119 11.10 -2.94 -5.78
C MET A 119 12.10 -2.16 -4.95
N HIS A 120 11.96 -0.83 -4.87
CA HIS A 120 12.87 0.02 -4.12
C HIS A 120 12.58 -0.01 -2.62
N GLU A 121 13.61 0.25 -1.83
CA GLU A 121 13.48 0.34 -0.37
C GLU A 121 12.62 1.55 0.04
N GLU A 122 11.74 1.32 1.00
CA GLU A 122 10.86 2.36 1.55
C GLU A 122 11.66 3.53 2.14
N SER A 123 12.81 3.27 2.76
CA SER A 123 13.71 4.27 3.33
C SER A 123 14.16 5.34 2.33
N LEU A 124 14.25 4.97 1.05
CA LEU A 124 14.69 5.87 -0.02
C LEU A 124 13.54 6.61 -0.71
N PHE A 125 12.48 5.89 -1.02
CA PHE A 125 11.39 6.41 -1.85
C PHE A 125 10.08 6.66 -1.10
N GLY A 126 9.91 6.01 0.07
CA GLY A 126 8.66 6.07 0.82
C GLY A 126 8.25 7.48 1.20
N GLU A 127 9.18 8.27 1.73
CA GLU A 127 8.87 9.66 2.10
C GLU A 127 8.48 10.51 0.89
N ARG A 128 9.15 10.34 -0.24
CA ARG A 128 8.81 11.05 -1.48
C ARG A 128 7.43 10.67 -1.98
N ALA A 129 7.10 9.38 -1.95
CA ALA A 129 5.79 8.87 -2.33
C ALA A 129 4.68 9.45 -1.45
N ILE A 130 4.87 9.46 -0.12
CA ILE A 130 3.91 10.04 0.83
C ILE A 130 3.76 11.55 0.62
N ARG A 131 4.85 12.29 0.44
CA ARG A 131 4.79 13.73 0.11
C ARG A 131 4.07 14.00 -1.21
N ALA A 132 4.25 13.14 -2.21
CA ALA A 132 3.55 13.22 -3.48
C ALA A 132 2.04 13.00 -3.32
N GLY A 133 1.58 12.31 -2.28
CA GLY A 133 0.18 12.08 -1.97
C GLY A 133 -0.21 10.62 -1.75
N ALA A 134 0.74 9.68 -1.83
CA ALA A 134 0.47 8.28 -1.56
C ALA A 134 -0.03 8.09 -0.11
N LYS A 135 -0.90 7.11 0.09
CA LYS A 135 -1.45 6.70 1.39
C LYS A 135 -0.77 5.43 1.93
N GLY A 136 0.14 4.86 1.17
CA GLY A 136 0.91 3.71 1.63
C GLY A 136 2.07 3.40 0.71
N TYR A 137 3.01 2.63 1.25
CA TYR A 137 4.16 2.10 0.53
C TYR A 137 4.35 0.63 0.91
N LEU A 138 4.55 -0.22 -0.09
CA LEU A 138 4.79 -1.65 0.09
C LEU A 138 5.88 -2.12 -0.86
N ASN A 139 6.87 -2.85 -0.34
CA ASN A 139 7.88 -3.48 -1.19
C ASN A 139 7.26 -4.66 -1.96
N LYS A 140 7.54 -4.77 -3.28
CA LYS A 140 7.03 -5.86 -4.14
C LYS A 140 7.40 -7.26 -3.60
N GLN A 141 8.52 -7.41 -2.91
CA GLN A 141 8.92 -8.69 -2.30
C GLN A 141 7.97 -9.14 -1.18
N GLU A 142 7.30 -8.20 -0.52
CA GLU A 142 6.32 -8.47 0.54
C GLU A 142 4.87 -8.51 0.05
N ALA A 143 4.62 -8.13 -1.22
CA ALA A 143 3.28 -7.96 -1.77
C ALA A 143 2.39 -9.18 -1.58
N THR A 144 2.89 -10.38 -1.88
CA THR A 144 2.11 -11.62 -1.76
C THR A 144 1.51 -11.82 -0.36
N LYS A 145 2.18 -11.32 0.69
CA LYS A 145 1.75 -11.49 2.08
C LYS A 145 0.95 -10.30 2.61
N LYS A 146 1.22 -9.10 2.12
CA LYS A 146 0.76 -7.85 2.74
C LYS A 146 -0.16 -7.00 1.88
N VAL A 147 -0.25 -7.24 0.56
CA VAL A 147 -0.98 -6.35 -0.36
C VAL A 147 -2.46 -6.20 0.01
N ILE A 148 -3.13 -7.27 0.38
CA ILE A 148 -4.55 -7.22 0.75
C ILE A 148 -4.77 -6.42 2.03
N SER A 149 -3.92 -6.62 3.04
CA SER A 149 -4.00 -5.83 4.28
C SER A 149 -3.67 -4.35 4.03
N ALA A 150 -2.71 -4.05 3.15
CA ALA A 150 -2.36 -2.70 2.76
C ALA A 150 -3.52 -2.00 2.04
N ILE A 151 -4.17 -2.68 1.08
CA ILE A 151 -5.36 -2.18 0.39
C ILE A 151 -6.46 -1.83 1.40
N ARG A 152 -6.80 -2.75 2.31
CA ARG A 152 -7.86 -2.53 3.31
C ARG A 152 -7.53 -1.40 4.27
N THR A 153 -6.27 -1.27 4.70
CA THR A 153 -5.82 -0.15 5.54
C THR A 153 -6.03 1.19 4.83
N VAL A 154 -5.61 1.28 3.57
CA VAL A 154 -5.76 2.50 2.78
C VAL A 154 -7.23 2.82 2.49
N LEU A 155 -8.04 1.83 2.13
CA LEU A 155 -9.48 1.99 1.90
C LEU A 155 -10.26 2.43 3.15
N SER A 156 -9.78 2.08 4.35
CA SER A 156 -10.35 2.57 5.62
C SER A 156 -9.88 3.97 6.01
N GLY A 157 -9.11 4.64 5.16
CA GLY A 157 -8.56 5.98 5.41
C GLY A 157 -7.26 6.00 6.22
N GLY A 158 -6.71 4.83 6.55
CA GLY A 158 -5.42 4.70 7.22
C GLY A 158 -4.23 4.92 6.28
N MET A 159 -3.04 4.92 6.87
CA MET A 159 -1.77 4.95 6.14
C MET A 159 -1.05 3.61 6.32
N PHE A 160 -0.53 3.04 5.23
CA PHE A 160 0.22 1.79 5.26
C PHE A 160 1.69 2.06 4.96
N VAL A 161 2.49 2.18 6.00
CA VAL A 161 3.96 2.37 5.95
C VAL A 161 4.61 1.60 7.10
N SER A 162 5.92 1.40 7.06
CA SER A 162 6.65 0.77 8.15
C SER A 162 6.62 1.63 9.43
N GLU A 163 6.87 1.01 10.58
CA GLU A 163 7.02 1.73 11.86
C GLU A 163 8.15 2.75 11.79
N GLN A 164 9.25 2.41 11.11
CA GLN A 164 10.39 3.31 10.93
C GLN A 164 10.00 4.54 10.11
N MET A 165 9.26 4.36 9.02
CA MET A 165 8.76 5.47 8.22
C MET A 165 7.77 6.33 9.01
N THR A 166 6.88 5.71 9.77
CA THR A 166 5.95 6.42 10.66
C THR A 166 6.71 7.31 11.65
N ALA A 167 7.75 6.77 12.31
CA ALA A 167 8.58 7.54 13.24
C ALA A 167 9.27 8.72 12.53
N THR A 168 9.80 8.51 11.33
CA THR A 168 10.44 9.56 10.51
C THR A 168 9.44 10.68 10.16
N ILE A 169 8.23 10.34 9.74
CA ILE A 169 7.18 11.30 9.42
C ILE A 169 6.79 12.12 10.66
N LEU A 170 6.56 11.45 11.80
CA LEU A 170 6.21 12.11 13.06
C LEU A 170 7.31 13.05 13.55
N GLN A 171 8.58 12.63 13.49
CA GLN A 171 9.71 13.45 13.88
C GLN A 171 9.82 14.73 13.04
N ARG A 172 9.54 14.66 11.75
CA ARG A 172 9.54 15.84 10.87
C ARG A 172 8.35 16.77 11.13
N MET A 173 7.18 16.22 11.40
CA MET A 173 5.98 17.00 11.75
C MET A 173 6.13 17.75 13.07
N SER A 174 6.87 17.21 14.03
CA SER A 174 7.14 17.85 15.32
C SER A 174 8.24 18.93 15.30
N GLY A 175 8.67 19.36 14.11
CA GLY A 175 9.67 20.43 13.95
C GLY A 175 11.10 20.00 14.29
N GLY A 176 11.36 18.70 14.38
CA GLY A 176 12.71 18.16 14.55
C GLY A 176 13.58 18.54 13.36
N GLN A 177 14.71 19.19 13.65
CA GLN A 177 15.71 19.59 12.67
C GLN A 177 16.06 18.43 11.75
N LYS A 178 16.25 18.73 10.45
CA LYS A 178 16.95 17.85 9.49
C LYS A 178 18.17 17.29 10.20
N VAL A 179 18.18 15.97 10.46
CA VAL A 179 19.39 15.28 10.90
C VAL A 179 20.44 15.56 9.84
N GLY A 180 21.47 16.30 10.23
CA GLY A 180 22.39 16.98 9.33
C GLY A 180 23.12 16.07 8.36
N GLY A 181 23.36 16.62 7.20
CA GLY A 181 24.10 16.05 6.08
C GLY A 181 23.15 15.82 4.92
N GLY A 182 23.33 16.52 3.80
CA GLY A 182 22.48 16.38 2.61
C GLY A 182 22.30 14.94 2.22
N VAL A 183 21.17 14.37 2.62
CA VAL A 183 20.82 13.00 2.27
C VAL A 183 20.56 13.00 0.76
N PRO A 184 21.05 12.03 0.00
CA PRO A 184 20.80 11.93 -1.44
C PRO A 184 19.33 12.12 -1.81
N THR A 185 18.45 11.68 -0.92
CA THR A 185 17.00 11.84 -1.05
C THR A 185 16.51 13.29 -1.10
N ASP A 186 17.27 14.26 -0.60
CA ASP A 186 16.81 15.66 -0.54
C ASP A 186 17.21 16.48 -1.78
N VAL A 187 18.29 16.11 -2.47
CA VAL A 187 18.89 16.90 -3.54
C VAL A 187 18.76 16.26 -4.93
N LEU A 188 18.57 14.95 -5.00
CA LEU A 188 18.46 14.21 -6.26
C LEU A 188 17.01 14.20 -6.75
N THR A 189 16.80 14.24 -8.06
CA THR A 189 15.51 13.87 -8.65
C THR A 189 15.23 12.38 -8.47
N ASP A 190 14.00 11.95 -8.69
CA ASP A 190 13.64 10.55 -8.54
C ASP A 190 14.48 9.63 -9.44
N ARG A 191 14.76 10.05 -10.70
CA ARG A 191 15.62 9.32 -11.64
C ARG A 191 17.09 9.29 -11.24
N GLU A 192 17.58 10.39 -10.75
CA GLU A 192 18.94 10.46 -10.23
C GLU A 192 19.10 9.59 -8.97
N LEU A 193 18.09 9.55 -8.11
CA LEU A 193 18.11 8.70 -6.92
C LEU A 193 18.12 7.21 -7.29
N GLU A 194 17.33 6.82 -8.29
CA GLU A 194 17.29 5.45 -8.80
C GLU A 194 18.65 5.04 -9.41
N VAL A 195 19.23 5.89 -10.25
CA VAL A 195 20.59 5.69 -10.78
C VAL A 195 21.60 5.61 -9.64
N PHE A 196 21.49 6.45 -8.62
CA PHE A 196 22.36 6.45 -7.45
C PHE A 196 22.24 5.13 -6.65
N GLN A 197 21.01 4.62 -6.46
CA GLN A 197 20.76 3.34 -5.79
C GLN A 197 21.38 2.17 -6.56
N LEU A 198 21.17 2.09 -7.88
CA LEU A 198 21.72 1.04 -8.72
C LEU A 198 23.26 1.08 -8.76
N LEU A 199 23.86 2.28 -8.75
CA LEU A 199 25.31 2.44 -8.56
C LEU A 199 25.75 1.89 -7.20
N GLY A 200 24.99 2.14 -6.14
CA GLY A 200 25.25 1.63 -4.79
C GLY A 200 25.17 0.11 -4.68
N GLN A 201 24.34 -0.52 -5.51
CA GLN A 201 24.27 -1.98 -5.67
C GLN A 201 25.44 -2.55 -6.49
N GLY A 202 26.34 -1.70 -7.01
CA GLY A 202 27.51 -2.11 -7.78
C GLY A 202 27.26 -2.35 -9.26
N LEU A 203 26.10 -1.95 -9.80
CA LEU A 203 25.80 -2.11 -11.22
C LEU A 203 26.64 -1.15 -12.08
N GLY A 204 27.12 -1.66 -13.21
CA GLY A 204 27.80 -0.86 -14.24
C GLY A 204 26.80 -0.03 -15.06
N VAL A 205 27.29 1.03 -15.71
CA VAL A 205 26.44 1.98 -16.49
C VAL A 205 25.57 1.27 -17.55
N ARG A 206 26.10 0.21 -18.21
CA ARG A 206 25.34 -0.56 -19.19
C ARG A 206 24.20 -1.33 -18.56
N GLN A 207 24.45 -1.99 -17.43
CA GLN A 207 23.42 -2.73 -16.67
C GLN A 207 22.35 -1.80 -16.14
N ILE A 208 22.75 -0.60 -15.68
CA ILE A 208 21.79 0.44 -15.25
C ILE A 208 20.93 0.88 -16.44
N ALA A 209 21.54 1.09 -17.60
CA ALA A 209 20.80 1.50 -18.81
C ALA A 209 19.77 0.45 -19.25
N GLU A 210 20.14 -0.83 -19.19
CA GLU A 210 19.27 -1.97 -19.45
C GLU A 210 18.12 -2.04 -18.43
N ASN A 211 18.43 -1.98 -17.13
CA ASN A 211 17.42 -2.03 -16.06
C ASN A 211 16.41 -0.88 -16.12
N LEU A 212 16.87 0.29 -16.54
CA LEU A 212 16.06 1.49 -16.58
C LEU A 212 15.45 1.77 -17.96
N PHE A 213 15.67 0.89 -18.96
CA PHE A 213 15.21 1.02 -20.34
C PHE A 213 15.60 2.36 -20.99
N VAL A 214 16.81 2.86 -20.69
CA VAL A 214 17.34 4.11 -21.24
C VAL A 214 18.69 3.89 -21.94
N SER A 215 19.16 4.93 -22.63
CA SER A 215 20.50 4.86 -23.26
C SER A 215 21.62 4.95 -22.21
N VAL A 216 22.76 4.32 -22.52
CA VAL A 216 24.01 4.46 -21.73
C VAL A 216 24.35 5.95 -21.52
N LYS A 217 24.19 6.76 -22.57
CA LYS A 217 24.45 8.20 -22.53
C LYS A 217 23.53 8.92 -21.53
N THR A 218 22.26 8.49 -21.41
CA THR A 218 21.31 9.02 -20.42
C THR A 218 21.76 8.73 -18.99
N VAL A 219 22.23 7.51 -18.73
CA VAL A 219 22.76 7.14 -17.41
C VAL A 219 24.02 7.91 -17.06
N GLU A 220 24.92 8.13 -18.05
CA GLU A 220 26.11 8.95 -17.85
C GLU A 220 25.75 10.41 -17.53
N ALA A 221 24.76 10.97 -18.20
CA ALA A 221 24.25 12.31 -17.90
C ALA A 221 23.68 12.40 -16.47
N HIS A 222 22.89 11.41 -16.05
CA HIS A 222 22.41 11.36 -14.66
C HIS A 222 23.56 11.25 -13.65
N ARG A 223 24.56 10.43 -13.90
CA ARG A 223 25.75 10.32 -13.02
C ARG A 223 26.48 11.66 -12.89
N GLU A 224 26.63 12.40 -13.99
CA GLU A 224 27.26 13.72 -13.95
C GLU A 224 26.42 14.71 -13.14
N HIS A 225 25.12 14.74 -13.33
CA HIS A 225 24.21 15.59 -12.54
C HIS A 225 24.24 15.22 -11.05
N ILE A 226 24.22 13.92 -10.70
CA ILE A 226 24.34 13.45 -9.32
C ILE A 226 25.66 13.96 -8.72
N LYS A 227 26.76 13.80 -9.44
CA LYS A 227 28.09 14.25 -9.02
C LYS A 227 28.10 15.74 -8.71
N GLN A 228 27.52 16.56 -9.60
CA GLN A 228 27.41 18.01 -9.42
C GLN A 228 26.53 18.37 -8.21
N LYS A 229 25.34 17.80 -8.11
CA LYS A 229 24.39 18.10 -7.02
C LYS A 229 24.91 17.70 -5.64
N MET A 230 25.67 16.60 -5.58
CA MET A 230 26.26 16.10 -4.33
C MET A 230 27.69 16.60 -4.11
N SER A 231 28.20 17.49 -4.97
CA SER A 231 29.52 18.12 -4.86
C SER A 231 30.68 17.11 -4.89
N PHE A 232 30.55 15.99 -5.59
CA PHE A 232 31.64 15.05 -5.80
C PHE A 232 32.55 15.53 -6.93
N THR A 233 33.87 15.43 -6.73
CA THR A 233 34.89 15.78 -7.73
C THR A 233 35.17 14.65 -8.71
N SER A 234 34.96 13.39 -8.29
CA SER A 234 35.22 12.23 -9.15
C SER A 234 34.07 11.22 -9.15
N SER A 235 33.93 10.49 -10.26
CA SER A 235 32.99 9.37 -10.37
C SER A 235 33.31 8.22 -9.41
N ARG A 236 34.57 8.07 -9.00
CA ARG A 236 35.01 7.06 -8.02
C ARG A 236 34.46 7.41 -6.63
N ASP A 237 34.50 8.67 -6.24
CA ASP A 237 34.00 9.12 -4.95
C ASP A 237 32.49 8.99 -4.87
N LEU A 238 31.77 9.35 -5.93
CA LEU A 238 30.36 9.09 -6.05
C LEU A 238 30.03 7.59 -5.87
N LEU A 239 30.71 6.71 -6.60
CA LEU A 239 30.47 5.27 -6.52
C LEU A 239 30.74 4.73 -5.12
N ARG A 240 31.86 5.12 -4.52
CA ARG A 240 32.22 4.70 -3.15
C ARG A 240 31.16 5.16 -2.15
N TYR A 241 30.69 6.39 -2.26
CA TYR A 241 29.65 6.93 -1.41
C TYR A 241 28.30 6.21 -1.60
N ALA A 242 27.90 5.94 -2.85
CA ALA A 242 26.68 5.21 -3.16
C ALA A 242 26.69 3.80 -2.56
N ILE A 243 27.82 3.07 -2.69
CA ILE A 243 27.99 1.73 -2.07
C ILE A 243 27.89 1.82 -0.55
N GLN A 244 28.59 2.76 0.08
CA GLN A 244 28.54 2.92 1.54
C GLN A 244 27.14 3.29 2.03
N TYR A 245 26.43 4.11 1.28
CA TYR A 245 25.07 4.52 1.60
C TYR A 245 24.11 3.31 1.55
N THR A 246 24.14 2.54 0.47
CA THR A 246 23.30 1.34 0.31
C THR A 246 23.62 0.27 1.37
N LEU A 247 24.89 0.08 1.74
CA LEU A 247 25.27 -0.86 2.80
C LEU A 247 24.76 -0.43 4.18
N LYS A 248 24.76 0.86 4.50
CA LYS A 248 24.23 1.37 5.78
C LYS A 248 22.71 1.22 5.86
N GLU A 249 22.01 1.45 4.78
CA GLU A 249 20.56 1.27 4.73
C GLU A 249 20.16 -0.21 4.80
N GLY A 250 20.89 -1.10 4.15
CA GLY A 250 20.68 -2.55 4.24
C GLY A 250 21.04 -3.15 5.62
N GLN A 251 21.73 -2.40 6.49
CA GLN A 251 22.06 -2.79 7.86
C GLN A 251 21.12 -2.23 8.93
N ALA A 252 20.07 -1.50 8.53
CA ALA A 252 19.02 -1.13 9.48
C ALA A 252 18.45 -2.42 10.12
N PRO A 253 18.38 -2.52 11.46
CA PRO A 253 18.02 -3.76 12.14
C PRO A 253 16.63 -4.19 11.71
N LYS A 254 16.56 -5.39 11.10
CA LYS A 254 15.28 -6.07 10.88
C LYS A 254 14.60 -6.19 12.25
N PRO A 255 13.32 -5.84 12.38
CA PRO A 255 12.62 -6.05 13.64
C PRO A 255 12.74 -7.52 14.02
N THR A 256 13.29 -7.78 15.20
CA THR A 256 13.33 -9.11 15.80
C THR A 256 11.90 -9.60 15.90
N GLU A 257 11.58 -10.67 15.16
CA GLU A 257 10.36 -11.42 15.39
C GLU A 257 10.34 -11.84 16.85
N GLY A 258 9.46 -11.19 17.62
CA GLY A 258 9.23 -11.54 19.01
C GLY A 258 8.76 -12.98 19.07
N LYS A 259 9.60 -13.86 19.63
CA LYS A 259 9.19 -15.17 20.09
C LYS A 259 8.15 -14.96 21.19
N ALA A 260 6.92 -15.30 20.90
CA ALA A 260 5.88 -15.60 21.88
C ALA A 260 5.70 -17.10 21.92
#